data_dfd56093549f1835b44f71f8f34354f5
#
_entry.id   dfd56093549f1835b44f71f8f34354f5
#
_cell.length_a   1.000
_cell.length_b   1.000
_cell.length_c   1.000
_cell.angle_alpha   90.00
_cell.angle_beta   90.00
_cell.angle_gamma   90.00
#
_symmetry.space_group_name_H-M   'P 1'
#
loop_
_entity.id
_entity.type
_entity.pdbx_description
1 polymer ?
#
loop_
_entity_poly.entity_id
_entity_poly.type
_entity_poly.pdbx_seq_one_letter_code
_entity_poly.pdbx_strand_id
1 'polypeptide(L)'
;MRLFWVGLISVMLLSACQENKEDKGEIIVSVYGKNLYRTDLENIFYEGISYNDSVLRSKVYIDKWVLNQLLVRQAENNLEPNQLDFSKRLEEYRNSLVINKYETELINQNLDTEVTEEQIQEYYINNSEEFRLNRDIVRMAYVKLPTDSKKKWLFAKLFRDYDYLMVDSITNLSEEYALSYDMEIEKWHNFDEVVENFDLKVNNKKSFLNENKYCVVNNKDAYILIRFCEYRFVGDVSPCEMEEDRIKYIILSNRKKDLLEKLYEDIYSKAVQEKAFEIY
;
A
#
# COMPACT_ATOMS: atom_id res chain seq x y z
N MET A 1 51.17 -39.75 63.59
CA MET A 1 50.15 -39.81 64.62
C MET A 1 49.16 -38.72 64.40
N ARG A 2 47.86 -39.07 64.25
CA ARG A 2 46.63 -38.31 63.94
C ARG A 2 46.40 -38.01 62.46
N LEU A 3 45.64 -38.94 61.86
CA LEU A 3 44.91 -38.77 60.62
C LEU A 3 43.86 -37.66 60.76
N PHE A 4 43.75 -36.76 59.75
CA PHE A 4 42.60 -35.90 59.55
C PHE A 4 41.84 -36.42 58.32
N TRP A 5 40.69 -36.91 58.56
CA TRP A 5 39.67 -37.23 57.54
C TRP A 5 39.05 -35.91 57.07
N VAL A 6 39.20 -35.58 55.82
CA VAL A 6 38.43 -34.50 55.16
C VAL A 6 37.41 -35.16 54.26
N GLY A 7 36.17 -35.15 54.72
CA GLY A 7 35.03 -35.57 53.92
C GLY A 7 34.73 -34.58 52.80
N LEU A 8 34.83 -35.06 51.58
CA LEU A 8 34.47 -34.29 50.39
C LEU A 8 32.95 -34.37 50.20
N ILE A 9 32.18 -33.36 50.61
CA ILE A 9 30.76 -33.22 50.34
C ILE A 9 30.62 -32.74 48.90
N SER A 10 30.28 -33.67 47.99
CA SER A 10 29.89 -33.36 46.61
C SER A 10 28.47 -32.82 46.62
N VAL A 11 28.34 -31.50 46.48
CA VAL A 11 27.04 -30.84 46.23
C VAL A 11 26.68 -31.03 44.75
N MET A 12 25.81 -31.99 44.44
CA MET A 12 25.15 -32.07 43.15
C MET A 12 24.20 -30.88 43.00
N LEU A 13 24.59 -29.89 42.26
CA LEU A 13 23.69 -28.87 41.75
C LEU A 13 22.80 -29.52 40.67
N LEU A 14 21.63 -29.93 41.07
CA LEU A 14 20.52 -30.21 40.14
C LEU A 14 20.12 -28.88 39.49
N SER A 15 20.68 -28.58 38.34
CA SER A 15 20.15 -27.56 37.44
C SER A 15 18.81 -28.06 36.94
N ALA A 16 17.72 -27.76 37.65
CA ALA A 16 16.37 -27.87 37.12
C ALA A 16 16.29 -26.90 35.94
N CYS A 17 16.24 -27.43 34.72
CA CYS A 17 15.72 -26.71 33.58
C CYS A 17 14.29 -26.32 33.93
N GLN A 18 14.10 -25.10 34.36
CA GLN A 18 12.79 -24.46 34.46
C GLN A 18 12.38 -24.18 33.03
N GLU A 19 11.64 -25.10 32.39
CA GLU A 19 10.82 -24.76 31.24
C GLU A 19 9.98 -23.55 31.66
N ASN A 20 10.24 -22.42 31.07
CA ASN A 20 9.33 -21.27 31.16
C ASN A 20 8.00 -21.72 30.56
N LYS A 21 7.11 -22.28 31.37
CA LYS A 21 5.70 -22.39 31.03
C LYS A 21 5.19 -20.98 30.98
N GLU A 22 5.05 -20.45 29.75
CA GLU A 22 4.23 -19.28 29.54
C GLU A 22 2.92 -19.51 30.29
N ASP A 23 2.58 -18.60 31.18
CA ASP A 23 1.29 -18.61 31.87
C ASP A 23 0.22 -18.32 30.83
N LYS A 24 -0.30 -19.38 30.20
CA LYS A 24 -1.31 -19.27 29.13
C LYS A 24 -2.68 -18.87 29.67
N GLY A 25 -2.78 -18.61 30.98
CA GLY A 25 -4.01 -18.16 31.62
C GLY A 25 -5.02 -19.31 31.85
N GLU A 26 -6.26 -18.92 32.14
CA GLU A 26 -7.37 -19.82 32.44
C GLU A 26 -7.81 -20.66 31.22
N ILE A 27 -7.98 -21.94 31.38
CA ILE A 27 -8.55 -22.82 30.36
C ILE A 27 -10.05 -22.56 30.25
N ILE A 28 -10.51 -22.22 29.05
CA ILE A 28 -11.93 -21.98 28.75
C ILE A 28 -12.61 -23.25 28.32
N VAL A 29 -11.96 -24.04 27.46
CA VAL A 29 -12.48 -25.33 26.97
C VAL A 29 -11.34 -26.29 26.66
N SER A 30 -11.58 -27.58 26.85
CA SER A 30 -10.66 -28.66 26.53
C SER A 30 -11.34 -29.69 25.64
N VAL A 31 -10.67 -30.10 24.54
CA VAL A 31 -11.15 -31.11 23.59
C VAL A 31 -10.01 -32.10 23.33
N TYR A 32 -10.18 -33.36 23.76
CA TYR A 32 -9.16 -34.41 23.61
C TYR A 32 -7.76 -34.02 24.07
N GLY A 33 -7.67 -33.31 25.20
CA GLY A 33 -6.39 -32.81 25.76
C GLY A 33 -5.78 -31.60 25.08
N LYS A 34 -6.42 -31.03 24.07
CA LYS A 34 -6.10 -29.70 23.51
C LYS A 34 -6.90 -28.66 24.27
N ASN A 35 -6.25 -27.62 24.74
CA ASN A 35 -6.87 -26.57 25.54
C ASN A 35 -6.93 -25.26 24.76
N LEU A 36 -8.06 -24.58 24.90
CA LEU A 36 -8.22 -23.15 24.49
C LEU A 36 -8.11 -22.33 25.77
N TYR A 37 -7.26 -21.34 25.74
CA TYR A 37 -6.99 -20.46 26.87
C TYR A 37 -7.70 -19.11 26.70
N ARG A 38 -7.89 -18.38 27.80
CA ARG A 38 -8.49 -17.05 27.79
C ARG A 38 -7.68 -16.08 26.91
N THR A 39 -6.36 -16.18 26.94
CA THR A 39 -5.46 -15.38 26.13
C THR A 39 -5.67 -15.58 24.62
N ASP A 40 -6.13 -16.74 24.18
CA ASP A 40 -6.43 -17.02 22.78
C ASP A 40 -7.65 -16.22 22.28
N LEU A 41 -8.53 -15.76 23.19
CA LEU A 41 -9.67 -14.94 22.86
C LEU A 41 -9.34 -13.44 22.79
N GLU A 42 -8.23 -13.00 23.36
CA GLU A 42 -7.88 -11.56 23.40
C GLU A 42 -7.75 -10.98 22.00
N ASN A 43 -7.24 -11.75 21.06
CA ASN A 43 -7.04 -11.33 19.67
C ASN A 43 -8.34 -11.18 18.84
N ILE A 44 -9.48 -11.62 19.37
CA ILE A 44 -10.77 -11.46 18.66
C ILE A 44 -11.53 -10.20 19.09
N PHE A 45 -11.03 -9.48 20.09
CA PHE A 45 -11.59 -8.25 20.56
C PHE A 45 -10.87 -7.04 19.95
N TYR A 46 -11.62 -5.98 19.73
CA TYR A 46 -11.11 -4.69 19.30
C TYR A 46 -11.55 -3.60 20.27
N GLU A 47 -10.84 -2.52 20.27
CA GLU A 47 -11.15 -1.38 21.16
C GLU A 47 -12.56 -0.83 20.89
N GLY A 48 -13.37 -0.67 21.96
CA GLY A 48 -14.74 -0.18 21.85
C GLY A 48 -15.81 -1.26 21.59
N ILE A 49 -15.46 -2.57 21.59
CA ILE A 49 -16.46 -3.63 21.43
C ILE A 49 -17.47 -3.62 22.60
N SER A 50 -18.77 -3.76 22.28
CA SER A 50 -19.79 -3.88 23.32
C SER A 50 -19.68 -5.22 24.08
N TYR A 51 -20.15 -5.24 25.34
CA TYR A 51 -20.17 -6.48 26.14
C TYR A 51 -20.94 -7.60 25.42
N ASN A 52 -22.11 -7.30 24.87
CA ASN A 52 -22.94 -8.30 24.17
C ASN A 52 -22.24 -8.86 22.92
N ASP A 53 -21.57 -8.00 22.15
CA ASP A 53 -20.83 -8.43 20.96
C ASP A 53 -19.60 -9.25 21.35
N SER A 54 -18.92 -8.92 22.44
CA SER A 54 -17.77 -9.68 22.93
C SER A 54 -18.18 -11.08 23.35
N VAL A 55 -19.30 -11.23 24.07
CA VAL A 55 -19.87 -12.54 24.47
C VAL A 55 -20.25 -13.37 23.25
N LEU A 56 -20.94 -12.76 22.27
CA LEU A 56 -21.34 -13.45 21.04
C LEU A 56 -20.12 -13.91 20.22
N ARG A 57 -19.13 -13.05 20.05
CA ARG A 57 -17.88 -13.37 19.33
C ARG A 57 -17.11 -14.49 20.02
N SER A 58 -16.98 -14.40 21.34
CA SER A 58 -16.34 -15.48 22.13
C SER A 58 -17.03 -16.82 21.92
N LYS A 59 -18.36 -16.85 21.98
CA LYS A 59 -19.13 -18.08 21.76
C LYS A 59 -18.89 -18.64 20.36
N VAL A 60 -19.00 -17.81 19.32
CA VAL A 60 -18.77 -18.23 17.92
C VAL A 60 -17.36 -18.75 17.73
N TYR A 61 -16.36 -18.10 18.33
CA TYR A 61 -14.97 -18.55 18.26
C TYR A 61 -14.76 -19.89 18.96
N ILE A 62 -15.28 -20.04 20.18
CA ILE A 62 -15.19 -21.28 20.96
C ILE A 62 -15.86 -22.44 20.19
N ASP A 63 -17.09 -22.25 19.70
CA ASP A 63 -17.82 -23.27 18.93
C ASP A 63 -17.04 -23.68 17.68
N LYS A 64 -16.48 -22.74 16.95
CA LYS A 64 -15.63 -23.00 15.77
C LYS A 64 -14.34 -23.73 16.14
N TRP A 65 -13.68 -23.33 17.22
CA TRP A 65 -12.47 -24.00 17.70
C TRP A 65 -12.74 -25.45 18.12
N VAL A 66 -13.80 -25.66 18.89
CA VAL A 66 -14.24 -27.02 19.31
C VAL A 66 -14.51 -27.91 18.09
N LEU A 67 -15.33 -27.40 17.14
CA LEU A 67 -15.63 -28.14 15.91
C LEU A 67 -14.36 -28.48 15.12
N ASN A 68 -13.42 -27.56 15.03
CA ASN A 68 -12.14 -27.80 14.36
C ASN A 68 -11.34 -28.93 15.03
N GLN A 69 -11.23 -28.94 16.37
CA GLN A 69 -10.55 -30.04 17.10
C GLN A 69 -11.23 -31.38 16.87
N LEU A 70 -12.58 -31.41 16.88
CA LEU A 70 -13.34 -32.62 16.61
C LEU A 70 -13.13 -33.15 15.20
N LEU A 71 -13.12 -32.24 14.18
CA LEU A 71 -12.88 -32.59 12.77
C LEU A 71 -11.45 -33.12 12.56
N VAL A 72 -10.45 -32.46 13.16
CA VAL A 72 -9.07 -32.95 13.09
C VAL A 72 -8.98 -34.36 13.67
N ARG A 73 -9.56 -34.60 14.84
CA ARG A 73 -9.58 -35.92 15.46
C ARG A 73 -10.28 -36.97 14.61
N GLN A 74 -11.40 -36.58 14.00
CA GLN A 74 -12.13 -37.48 13.10
C GLN A 74 -11.30 -37.81 11.84
N ALA A 75 -10.60 -36.82 11.29
CA ALA A 75 -9.70 -36.99 10.15
C ALA A 75 -8.54 -37.93 10.51
N GLU A 76 -7.88 -37.70 11.65
CA GLU A 76 -6.78 -38.55 12.14
C GLU A 76 -7.20 -40.04 12.33
N ASN A 77 -8.47 -40.28 12.69
CA ASN A 77 -8.99 -41.66 12.86
C ASN A 77 -9.37 -42.32 11.53
N ASN A 78 -9.63 -41.56 10.47
CA ASN A 78 -10.17 -42.10 9.21
C ASN A 78 -9.17 -42.07 8.05
N LEU A 79 -8.08 -41.30 8.17
CA LEU A 79 -7.07 -41.17 7.12
C LEU A 79 -5.89 -42.12 7.40
N GLU A 80 -5.30 -42.60 6.32
CA GLU A 80 -4.09 -43.43 6.41
C GLU A 80 -2.88 -42.58 6.83
N PRO A 81 -1.88 -43.17 7.54
CA PRO A 81 -0.71 -42.43 8.02
C PRO A 81 0.03 -41.66 6.94
N ASN A 82 0.11 -42.15 5.71
CA ASN A 82 0.72 -41.50 4.58
C ASN A 82 -0.05 -40.25 4.11
N GLN A 83 -1.36 -40.18 4.35
CA GLN A 83 -2.21 -39.02 4.06
C GLN A 83 -2.09 -37.93 5.14
N LEU A 84 -1.58 -38.30 6.32
CA LEU A 84 -1.38 -37.43 7.47
C LEU A 84 0.07 -36.90 7.58
N ASP A 85 0.99 -37.42 6.76
CA ASP A 85 2.37 -36.97 6.76
C ASP A 85 2.50 -35.65 5.98
N PHE A 86 2.49 -34.55 6.70
CA PHE A 86 2.73 -33.21 6.20
C PHE A 86 4.15 -32.71 6.52
N SER A 87 5.04 -33.55 7.03
CA SER A 87 6.36 -33.16 7.52
C SER A 87 7.14 -32.34 6.51
N LYS A 88 7.24 -32.83 5.26
CA LYS A 88 7.92 -32.11 4.18
C LYS A 88 7.28 -30.74 3.88
N ARG A 89 5.94 -30.69 3.81
CA ARG A 89 5.20 -29.42 3.53
C ARG A 89 5.36 -28.41 4.66
N LEU A 90 5.36 -28.88 5.91
CA LEU A 90 5.57 -28.03 7.07
C LEU A 90 7.00 -27.48 7.11
N GLU A 91 7.98 -28.31 6.76
CA GLU A 91 9.38 -27.87 6.66
C GLU A 91 9.57 -26.84 5.54
N GLU A 92 9.06 -27.10 4.33
CA GLU A 92 9.10 -26.15 3.21
C GLU A 92 8.43 -24.83 3.59
N TYR A 93 7.26 -24.89 4.24
CA TYR A 93 6.54 -23.69 4.69
C TYR A 93 7.32 -22.91 5.76
N ARG A 94 7.87 -23.61 6.76
CA ARG A 94 8.74 -23.01 7.78
C ARG A 94 9.95 -22.33 7.14
N ASN A 95 10.60 -22.99 6.20
CA ASN A 95 11.78 -22.43 5.51
C ASN A 95 11.40 -21.18 4.71
N SER A 96 10.28 -21.18 3.99
CA SER A 96 9.80 -19.99 3.28
C SER A 96 9.52 -18.81 4.22
N LEU A 97 8.93 -19.06 5.41
CA LEU A 97 8.70 -18.02 6.40
C LEU A 97 10.01 -17.44 6.96
N VAL A 98 10.99 -18.30 7.26
CA VAL A 98 12.30 -17.88 7.78
C VAL A 98 13.05 -17.05 6.74
N ILE A 99 13.08 -17.52 5.47
CA ILE A 99 13.73 -16.80 4.37
C ILE A 99 13.06 -15.44 4.17
N ASN A 100 11.74 -15.41 4.04
CA ASN A 100 11.00 -14.17 3.85
C ASN A 100 11.23 -13.17 5.01
N LYS A 101 11.25 -13.66 6.26
CA LYS A 101 11.54 -12.80 7.41
C LYS A 101 12.95 -12.22 7.34
N TYR A 102 13.94 -13.04 6.99
CA TYR A 102 15.32 -12.61 6.84
C TYR A 102 15.49 -11.57 5.72
N GLU A 103 14.92 -11.83 4.54
CA GLU A 103 14.91 -10.89 3.42
C GLU A 103 14.25 -9.55 3.79
N THR A 104 13.11 -9.62 4.49
CA THR A 104 12.40 -8.41 4.95
C THR A 104 13.25 -7.58 5.89
N GLU A 105 13.91 -8.22 6.86
CA GLU A 105 14.79 -7.51 7.79
C GLU A 105 16.02 -6.91 7.08
N LEU A 106 16.59 -7.65 6.11
CA LEU A 106 17.71 -7.15 5.33
C LEU A 106 17.31 -5.91 4.51
N ILE A 107 16.15 -5.96 3.86
CA ILE A 107 15.61 -4.84 3.10
C ILE A 107 15.39 -3.63 4.01
N ASN A 108 14.74 -3.82 5.16
CA ASN A 108 14.46 -2.74 6.11
C ASN A 108 15.73 -2.07 6.64
N GLN A 109 16.83 -2.82 6.74
CA GLN A 109 18.10 -2.30 7.27
C GLN A 109 18.99 -1.66 6.21
N ASN A 110 18.92 -2.12 4.96
CA ASN A 110 19.93 -1.79 3.96
C ASN A 110 19.37 -1.11 2.69
N LEU A 111 18.04 -1.10 2.50
CA LEU A 111 17.47 -0.47 1.33
C LEU A 111 17.55 1.05 1.46
N ASP A 112 18.22 1.70 0.51
CA ASP A 112 18.11 3.14 0.33
C ASP A 112 16.73 3.49 -0.24
N THR A 113 15.91 4.13 0.59
CA THR A 113 14.53 4.51 0.27
C THR A 113 14.41 5.93 -0.27
N GLU A 114 15.49 6.70 -0.26
CA GLU A 114 15.49 8.06 -0.80
C GLU A 114 15.62 8.00 -2.33
N VAL A 115 14.67 8.57 -3.03
CA VAL A 115 14.70 8.71 -4.48
C VAL A 115 14.69 10.20 -4.80
N THR A 116 15.76 10.68 -5.42
CA THR A 116 15.90 12.10 -5.77
C THR A 116 15.12 12.45 -7.03
N GLU A 117 14.86 13.73 -7.22
CA GLU A 117 14.17 14.24 -8.39
C GLU A 117 14.98 13.99 -9.68
N GLU A 118 16.31 14.10 -9.60
CA GLU A 118 17.21 13.78 -10.71
C GLU A 118 17.08 12.32 -11.15
N GLN A 119 16.96 11.39 -10.21
CA GLN A 119 16.77 9.95 -10.50
C GLN A 119 15.42 9.68 -11.17
N ILE A 120 14.37 10.40 -10.74
CA ILE A 120 13.05 10.31 -11.36
C ILE A 120 13.11 10.81 -12.80
N GLN A 121 13.71 11.97 -13.02
CA GLN A 121 13.85 12.57 -14.35
C GLN A 121 14.70 11.70 -15.28
N GLU A 122 15.82 11.17 -14.79
CA GLU A 122 16.68 10.27 -15.56
C GLU A 122 15.92 8.98 -15.96
N TYR A 123 15.21 8.39 -15.01
CA TYR A 123 14.40 7.19 -15.29
C TYR A 123 13.31 7.49 -16.33
N TYR A 124 12.58 8.58 -16.15
CA TYR A 124 11.53 9.02 -17.06
C TYR A 124 12.05 9.25 -18.49
N ILE A 125 13.16 9.97 -18.66
CA ILE A 125 13.74 10.23 -19.97
C ILE A 125 14.14 8.93 -20.67
N ASN A 126 14.79 8.03 -19.95
CA ASN A 126 15.29 6.76 -20.50
C ASN A 126 14.18 5.76 -20.83
N ASN A 127 13.00 5.88 -20.20
CA ASN A 127 11.90 4.92 -20.32
C ASN A 127 10.57 5.60 -20.70
N SER A 128 10.59 6.78 -21.33
CA SER A 128 9.39 7.60 -21.62
C SER A 128 8.30 6.86 -22.40
N GLU A 129 8.70 5.91 -23.27
CA GLU A 129 7.78 5.07 -24.05
C GLU A 129 6.89 4.15 -23.20
N GLU A 130 7.30 3.85 -21.95
CA GLU A 130 6.53 3.04 -21.02
C GLU A 130 5.38 3.82 -20.36
N PHE A 131 5.43 5.16 -20.46
CA PHE A 131 4.49 6.07 -19.84
C PHE A 131 3.52 6.67 -20.86
N ARG A 132 2.80 5.81 -21.60
CA ARG A 132 1.79 6.23 -22.56
C ARG A 132 0.43 6.43 -21.89
N LEU A 133 -0.19 7.57 -22.19
CA LEU A 133 -1.52 7.90 -21.68
C LEU A 133 -2.58 6.93 -22.23
N ASN A 134 -3.43 6.46 -21.36
CA ASN A 134 -4.62 5.66 -21.68
C ASN A 134 -5.92 6.49 -21.68
N ARG A 135 -5.83 7.78 -21.41
CA ARG A 135 -6.93 8.75 -21.40
C ARG A 135 -6.43 10.12 -21.85
N ASP A 136 -7.38 10.95 -22.32
CA ASP A 136 -7.07 12.35 -22.61
C ASP A 136 -7.00 13.14 -21.32
N ILE A 137 -5.98 13.98 -21.18
CA ILE A 137 -5.77 14.80 -19.99
C ILE A 137 -5.66 16.27 -20.36
N VAL A 138 -6.01 17.12 -19.43
CA VAL A 138 -5.99 18.58 -19.60
C VAL A 138 -5.56 19.28 -18.33
N ARG A 139 -4.74 20.33 -18.48
CA ARG A 139 -4.53 21.35 -17.47
C ARG A 139 -5.49 22.49 -17.72
N MET A 140 -6.20 22.91 -16.70
CA MET A 140 -7.23 23.92 -16.84
C MET A 140 -7.40 24.77 -15.59
N ALA A 141 -7.99 25.95 -15.79
CA ALA A 141 -8.56 26.75 -14.71
C ALA A 141 -10.07 26.91 -14.93
N TYR A 142 -10.85 27.02 -13.88
CA TYR A 142 -12.24 27.36 -14.00
C TYR A 142 -12.73 28.30 -12.89
N VAL A 143 -13.78 29.05 -13.22
CA VAL A 143 -14.55 29.85 -12.26
C VAL A 143 -16.03 29.65 -12.51
N LYS A 144 -16.77 29.33 -11.45
CA LYS A 144 -18.22 29.16 -11.44
C LYS A 144 -18.86 30.36 -10.75
N LEU A 145 -19.60 31.17 -11.48
CA LEU A 145 -20.28 32.37 -10.97
C LEU A 145 -21.79 32.14 -10.81
N PRO A 146 -22.45 32.87 -9.91
CA PRO A 146 -23.92 32.96 -9.89
C PRO A 146 -24.47 33.40 -11.26
N THR A 147 -25.64 32.90 -11.60
CA THR A 147 -26.29 33.23 -12.89
C THR A 147 -26.71 34.70 -13.03
N ASP A 148 -26.83 35.42 -11.93
CA ASP A 148 -27.13 36.86 -11.86
C ASP A 148 -25.90 37.75 -11.59
N SER A 149 -24.71 37.17 -11.54
CA SER A 149 -23.46 37.88 -11.26
C SER A 149 -23.21 39.02 -12.28
N LYS A 150 -23.01 40.23 -11.75
CA LYS A 150 -22.65 41.43 -12.56
C LYS A 150 -21.21 41.39 -13.08
N LYS A 151 -20.40 40.42 -12.59
CA LYS A 151 -18.97 40.29 -12.93
C LYS A 151 -18.71 39.35 -14.12
N LYS A 152 -19.74 38.70 -14.70
CA LYS A 152 -19.58 37.79 -15.84
C LYS A 152 -18.71 38.33 -16.95
N TRP A 153 -18.96 39.58 -17.36
CA TRP A 153 -18.17 40.20 -18.43
C TRP A 153 -16.68 40.35 -18.05
N LEU A 154 -16.41 40.74 -16.80
CA LEU A 154 -15.02 40.90 -16.32
C LEU A 154 -14.28 39.55 -16.36
N PHE A 155 -14.90 38.51 -15.78
CA PHE A 155 -14.30 37.18 -15.79
C PHE A 155 -14.16 36.62 -17.22
N ALA A 156 -15.14 36.84 -18.10
CA ALA A 156 -15.06 36.39 -19.49
C ALA A 156 -13.91 37.06 -20.24
N LYS A 157 -13.64 38.36 -19.96
CA LYS A 157 -12.46 39.05 -20.49
C LYS A 157 -11.15 38.46 -19.95
N LEU A 158 -11.05 38.26 -18.63
CA LEU A 158 -9.86 37.71 -17.99
C LEU A 158 -9.54 36.31 -18.48
N PHE A 159 -10.55 35.45 -18.67
CA PHE A 159 -10.36 34.07 -19.17
C PHE A 159 -10.04 34.01 -20.67
N ARG A 160 -10.51 34.97 -21.46
CA ARG A 160 -10.17 35.08 -22.89
C ARG A 160 -8.73 35.57 -23.08
N ASP A 161 -8.38 36.63 -22.35
CA ASP A 161 -7.07 37.33 -22.45
C ASP A 161 -6.08 36.76 -21.41
N TYR A 162 -6.31 35.55 -20.93
CA TYR A 162 -5.60 34.88 -19.82
C TYR A 162 -4.09 34.86 -20.04
N ASP A 163 -3.39 35.34 -19.01
CA ASP A 163 -1.94 35.24 -18.84
C ASP A 163 -1.63 34.68 -17.44
N TYR A 164 -0.56 33.92 -17.32
CA TYR A 164 -0.06 33.38 -16.04
C TYR A 164 0.13 34.42 -14.95
N LEU A 165 0.52 35.66 -15.34
CA LEU A 165 0.66 36.78 -14.41
C LEU A 165 -0.66 37.27 -13.80
N MET A 166 -1.80 36.81 -14.35
CA MET A 166 -3.13 37.20 -13.87
C MET A 166 -3.73 36.21 -12.88
N VAL A 167 -3.07 35.07 -12.64
CA VAL A 167 -3.61 33.98 -11.77
C VAL A 167 -4.00 34.53 -10.41
N ASP A 168 -3.09 35.24 -9.71
CA ASP A 168 -3.37 35.78 -8.38
C ASP A 168 -4.53 36.80 -8.41
N SER A 169 -4.61 37.62 -9.44
CA SER A 169 -5.69 38.60 -9.58
C SER A 169 -7.04 37.93 -9.82
N ILE A 170 -7.06 36.87 -10.64
CA ILE A 170 -8.28 36.08 -10.89
C ILE A 170 -8.69 35.32 -9.64
N THR A 171 -7.72 34.75 -8.92
CA THR A 171 -7.96 34.03 -7.64
C THR A 171 -8.61 34.95 -6.62
N ASN A 172 -8.02 36.14 -6.37
CA ASN A 172 -8.59 37.14 -5.42
C ASN A 172 -10.00 37.57 -5.81
N LEU A 173 -10.26 37.79 -7.11
CA LEU A 173 -11.61 38.10 -7.58
C LEU A 173 -12.57 36.90 -7.43
N SER A 174 -12.07 35.68 -7.60
CA SER A 174 -12.88 34.47 -7.48
C SER A 174 -13.26 34.20 -6.03
N GLU A 175 -12.40 34.50 -5.06
CA GLU A 175 -12.73 34.42 -3.63
C GLU A 175 -13.93 35.33 -3.26
N GLU A 176 -14.05 36.48 -3.91
CA GLU A 176 -15.12 37.44 -3.60
C GLU A 176 -16.44 37.13 -4.34
N TYR A 177 -16.35 36.66 -5.59
CA TYR A 177 -17.51 36.59 -6.50
C TYR A 177 -17.92 35.21 -6.98
N ALA A 178 -17.07 34.18 -6.79
CA ALA A 178 -17.37 32.86 -7.34
C ALA A 178 -18.11 31.96 -6.35
N LEU A 179 -18.91 31.05 -6.87
CA LEU A 179 -19.49 29.92 -6.13
C LEU A 179 -18.43 28.84 -5.87
N SER A 180 -17.57 28.62 -6.85
CA SER A 180 -16.40 27.76 -6.76
C SER A 180 -15.40 28.14 -7.87
N TYR A 181 -14.13 27.83 -7.66
CA TYR A 181 -13.09 28.04 -8.66
C TYR A 181 -11.94 27.06 -8.41
N ASP A 182 -11.15 26.85 -9.45
CA ASP A 182 -9.85 26.17 -9.39
C ASP A 182 -8.89 26.90 -10.33
N MET A 183 -7.80 27.39 -9.77
CA MET A 183 -6.75 28.09 -10.51
C MET A 183 -5.41 27.36 -10.43
N GLU A 184 -5.43 26.06 -10.02
CA GLU A 184 -4.26 25.18 -9.98
C GLU A 184 -3.92 24.67 -11.39
N ILE A 185 -3.45 25.58 -12.25
CA ILE A 185 -3.18 25.32 -13.66
C ILE A 185 -2.08 24.28 -13.93
N GLU A 186 -1.31 23.92 -12.92
CA GLU A 186 -0.30 22.86 -13.02
C GLU A 186 -0.87 21.45 -12.85
N LYS A 187 -2.10 21.34 -12.40
CA LYS A 187 -2.76 20.07 -12.16
C LYS A 187 -3.37 19.49 -13.42
N TRP A 188 -3.09 18.22 -13.68
CA TRP A 188 -3.71 17.46 -14.74
C TRP A 188 -5.05 16.86 -14.31
N HIS A 189 -6.05 17.00 -15.17
CA HIS A 189 -7.39 16.46 -15.01
C HIS A 189 -7.71 15.48 -16.13
N ASN A 190 -8.48 14.44 -15.83
CA ASN A 190 -9.07 13.58 -16.83
C ASN A 190 -10.10 14.37 -17.65
N PHE A 191 -9.94 14.47 -18.97
CA PHE A 191 -10.81 15.29 -19.79
C PHE A 191 -12.26 14.77 -19.84
N ASP A 192 -12.48 13.45 -19.72
CA ASP A 192 -13.84 12.90 -19.66
C ASP A 192 -14.58 13.34 -18.39
N GLU A 193 -13.89 13.37 -17.25
CA GLU A 193 -14.45 13.89 -16.00
C GLU A 193 -14.75 15.39 -16.10
N VAL A 194 -13.90 16.15 -16.78
CA VAL A 194 -14.14 17.58 -17.04
C VAL A 194 -15.40 17.76 -17.90
N VAL A 195 -15.54 16.97 -18.96
CA VAL A 195 -16.72 17.01 -19.84
C VAL A 195 -18.00 16.72 -19.05
N GLU A 196 -17.97 15.70 -18.19
CA GLU A 196 -19.11 15.31 -17.36
C GLU A 196 -19.43 16.37 -16.28
N ASN A 197 -18.44 16.79 -15.51
CA ASN A 197 -18.61 17.71 -14.38
C ASN A 197 -19.13 19.10 -14.81
N PHE A 198 -18.79 19.53 -16.01
CA PHE A 198 -19.19 20.85 -16.55
C PHE A 198 -20.26 20.77 -17.64
N ASP A 199 -20.82 19.61 -17.93
CA ASP A 199 -21.82 19.37 -19.01
C ASP A 199 -21.37 19.95 -20.36
N LEU A 200 -20.11 19.70 -20.74
CA LEU A 200 -19.56 20.20 -22.00
C LEU A 200 -20.13 19.40 -23.19
N LYS A 201 -20.49 20.11 -24.25
CA LYS A 201 -20.96 19.48 -25.50
C LYS A 201 -19.75 19.21 -26.41
N VAL A 202 -19.16 18.02 -26.26
CA VAL A 202 -17.96 17.61 -26.98
C VAL A 202 -18.27 16.44 -27.89
N ASN A 203 -18.24 16.65 -29.20
CA ASN A 203 -18.43 15.58 -30.19
C ASN A 203 -17.09 14.89 -30.53
N ASN A 204 -16.02 15.66 -30.65
CA ASN A 204 -14.67 15.19 -30.89
C ASN A 204 -13.70 15.94 -29.96
N LYS A 205 -13.08 15.24 -29.05
CA LYS A 205 -12.22 15.82 -28.01
C LYS A 205 -11.03 16.59 -28.59
N LYS A 206 -10.37 15.97 -29.58
CA LYS A 206 -9.18 16.56 -30.21
C LYS A 206 -9.51 17.88 -30.94
N SER A 207 -10.57 17.89 -31.73
CA SER A 207 -11.02 19.12 -32.40
C SER A 207 -11.46 20.17 -31.38
N PHE A 208 -12.21 19.72 -30.35
CA PHE A 208 -12.69 20.64 -29.31
C PHE A 208 -11.56 21.36 -28.59
N LEU A 209 -10.55 20.66 -28.11
CA LEU A 209 -9.42 21.25 -27.36
C LEU A 209 -8.51 22.08 -28.27
N ASN A 210 -8.32 21.70 -29.54
CA ASN A 210 -7.54 22.46 -30.50
C ASN A 210 -8.19 23.81 -30.86
N GLU A 211 -9.52 23.85 -30.93
CA GLU A 211 -10.27 25.04 -31.37
C GLU A 211 -10.66 25.95 -30.21
N ASN A 212 -10.80 25.39 -28.99
CA ASN A 212 -11.35 26.12 -27.85
C ASN A 212 -10.29 26.27 -26.74
N LYS A 213 -9.54 27.37 -26.75
CA LYS A 213 -8.65 27.70 -25.61
C LYS A 213 -9.42 28.05 -24.34
N TYR A 214 -10.64 28.52 -24.46
CA TYR A 214 -11.57 28.71 -23.34
C TYR A 214 -13.01 28.42 -23.78
N CYS A 215 -13.86 28.07 -22.84
CA CYS A 215 -15.28 27.94 -23.10
C CYS A 215 -16.11 28.54 -21.96
N VAL A 216 -17.38 28.80 -22.30
CA VAL A 216 -18.39 29.31 -21.37
C VAL A 216 -19.54 28.34 -21.35
N VAL A 217 -19.90 27.86 -20.16
CA VAL A 217 -21.12 27.10 -19.94
C VAL A 217 -22.10 27.96 -19.14
N ASN A 218 -23.26 28.18 -19.71
CA ASN A 218 -24.33 28.95 -19.07
C ASN A 218 -25.55 28.07 -18.93
N ASN A 219 -25.79 27.57 -17.73
CA ASN A 219 -26.92 26.74 -17.38
C ASN A 219 -27.79 27.42 -16.32
N LYS A 220 -28.81 26.71 -15.82
CA LYS A 220 -29.76 27.26 -14.83
C LYS A 220 -29.11 27.55 -13.49
N ASP A 221 -28.02 26.85 -13.17
CA ASP A 221 -27.40 26.85 -11.83
C ASP A 221 -26.22 27.82 -11.75
N ALA A 222 -25.50 28.02 -12.88
CA ALA A 222 -24.29 28.81 -12.86
C ALA A 222 -23.85 29.29 -14.25
N TYR A 223 -23.00 30.31 -14.23
CA TYR A 223 -22.19 30.77 -15.37
C TYR A 223 -20.76 30.33 -15.14
N ILE A 224 -20.28 29.37 -15.94
CA ILE A 224 -18.99 28.72 -15.74
C ILE A 224 -18.04 29.14 -16.87
N LEU A 225 -16.85 29.53 -16.50
CA LEU A 225 -15.77 29.85 -17.40
C LEU A 225 -14.66 28.82 -17.19
N ILE A 226 -14.18 28.22 -18.27
CA ILE A 226 -13.12 27.22 -18.24
C ILE A 226 -12.04 27.67 -19.22
N ARG A 227 -10.79 27.69 -18.77
CA ARG A 227 -9.60 27.90 -19.59
C ARG A 227 -8.82 26.61 -19.70
N PHE A 228 -8.56 26.15 -20.90
CA PHE A 228 -7.66 25.03 -21.18
C PHE A 228 -6.25 25.55 -21.42
N CYS A 229 -5.31 25.16 -20.58
CA CYS A 229 -3.93 25.64 -20.59
C CYS A 229 -3.02 24.71 -21.39
N GLU A 230 -3.14 23.41 -21.16
CA GLU A 230 -2.40 22.37 -21.85
C GLU A 230 -3.27 21.10 -21.95
N TYR A 231 -2.99 20.26 -22.93
CA TYR A 231 -3.68 18.97 -23.10
C TYR A 231 -2.76 17.93 -23.72
N ARG A 232 -3.03 16.68 -23.42
CA ARG A 232 -2.40 15.49 -24.02
C ARG A 232 -3.49 14.48 -24.36
N PHE A 233 -3.27 13.73 -25.43
CA PHE A 233 -4.23 12.74 -25.90
C PHE A 233 -3.79 11.31 -25.56
N VAL A 234 -4.72 10.40 -25.63
CA VAL A 234 -4.44 8.95 -25.58
C VAL A 234 -3.30 8.61 -26.53
N GLY A 235 -2.29 7.90 -26.02
CA GLY A 235 -1.10 7.51 -26.77
C GLY A 235 0.06 8.51 -26.71
N ASP A 236 -0.16 9.76 -26.28
CA ASP A 236 0.93 10.68 -25.98
C ASP A 236 1.72 10.21 -24.74
N VAL A 237 2.95 10.67 -24.60
CA VAL A 237 3.74 10.43 -23.38
C VAL A 237 3.13 11.19 -22.22
N SER A 238 2.87 10.48 -21.11
CA SER A 238 2.37 11.05 -19.86
C SER A 238 3.37 12.05 -19.29
N PRO A 239 2.94 13.20 -18.75
CA PRO A 239 3.83 14.11 -18.05
C PRO A 239 4.56 13.45 -16.89
N CYS A 240 5.83 13.79 -16.68
CA CYS A 240 6.66 13.20 -15.63
C CYS A 240 6.04 13.33 -14.24
N GLU A 241 5.46 14.48 -13.95
CA GLU A 241 4.80 14.78 -12.68
C GLU A 241 3.60 13.86 -12.36
N MET A 242 2.95 13.29 -13.37
CA MET A 242 1.89 12.30 -13.18
C MET A 242 2.42 10.88 -12.91
N GLU A 243 3.66 10.62 -13.27
CA GLU A 243 4.30 9.31 -13.17
C GLU A 243 5.30 9.22 -12.00
N GLU A 244 5.54 10.31 -11.27
CA GLU A 244 6.54 10.38 -10.20
C GLU A 244 6.43 9.25 -9.19
N ASP A 245 5.24 9.02 -8.65
CA ASP A 245 5.04 7.97 -7.64
C ASP A 245 5.27 6.57 -8.22
N ARG A 246 4.85 6.36 -9.48
CA ARG A 246 5.09 5.13 -10.20
C ARG A 246 6.56 4.90 -10.46
N ILE A 247 7.28 5.94 -10.87
CA ILE A 247 8.73 5.89 -11.11
C ILE A 247 9.48 5.63 -9.81
N LYS A 248 9.14 6.32 -8.72
CA LYS A 248 9.69 6.07 -7.38
C LYS A 248 9.50 4.60 -6.98
N TYR A 249 8.30 4.07 -7.16
CA TYR A 249 8.01 2.67 -6.87
C TYR A 249 8.88 1.71 -7.70
N ILE A 250 9.05 1.97 -9.00
CA ILE A 250 9.88 1.15 -9.88
C ILE A 250 11.36 1.19 -9.45
N ILE A 251 11.90 2.38 -9.17
CA ILE A 251 13.28 2.55 -8.71
C ILE A 251 13.51 1.77 -7.42
N LEU A 252 12.62 1.91 -6.44
CA LEU A 252 12.72 1.20 -5.17
C LEU A 252 12.58 -0.32 -5.33
N SER A 253 11.70 -0.77 -6.24
CA SER A 253 11.54 -2.18 -6.57
C SER A 253 12.80 -2.77 -7.21
N ASN A 254 13.44 -2.03 -8.10
CA ASN A 254 14.71 -2.43 -8.71
C ASN A 254 15.83 -2.50 -7.66
N ARG A 255 15.99 -1.48 -6.81
CA ARG A 255 16.98 -1.50 -5.72
C ARG A 255 16.77 -2.69 -4.78
N LYS A 256 15.50 -3.01 -4.45
CA LYS A 256 15.17 -4.19 -3.63
C LYS A 256 15.59 -5.48 -4.32
N LYS A 257 15.31 -5.61 -5.62
CA LYS A 257 15.69 -6.77 -6.42
C LYS A 257 17.21 -6.93 -6.43
N ASP A 258 17.95 -5.88 -6.75
CA ASP A 258 19.42 -5.88 -6.82
C ASP A 258 20.04 -6.25 -5.46
N LEU A 259 19.47 -5.73 -4.36
CA LEU A 259 19.91 -6.05 -3.00
C LEU A 259 19.76 -7.56 -2.70
N LEU A 260 18.62 -8.16 -3.07
CA LEU A 260 18.37 -9.58 -2.87
C LEU A 260 19.21 -10.46 -3.80
N GLU A 261 19.38 -10.08 -5.06
CA GLU A 261 20.26 -10.80 -6.00
C GLU A 261 21.69 -10.85 -5.48
N LYS A 262 22.21 -9.71 -5.02
CA LYS A 262 23.54 -9.64 -4.40
C LYS A 262 23.64 -10.53 -3.16
N LEU A 263 22.62 -10.53 -2.29
CA LEU A 263 22.57 -11.42 -1.13
C LEU A 263 22.69 -12.88 -1.55
N TYR A 264 21.94 -13.32 -2.55
CA TYR A 264 21.95 -14.71 -3.01
C TYR A 264 23.30 -15.09 -3.63
N GLU A 265 23.89 -14.21 -4.41
CA GLU A 265 25.23 -14.39 -4.98
C GLU A 265 26.31 -14.51 -3.87
N ASP A 266 26.27 -13.65 -2.87
CA ASP A 266 27.22 -13.65 -1.75
C ASP A 266 27.09 -14.93 -0.93
N ILE A 267 25.86 -15.36 -0.60
CA ILE A 267 25.59 -16.61 0.14
C ILE A 267 26.12 -17.82 -0.66
N TYR A 268 25.78 -17.88 -1.96
CA TYR A 268 26.19 -19.00 -2.81
C TYR A 268 27.72 -19.04 -2.98
N SER A 269 28.34 -17.90 -3.25
CA SER A 269 29.81 -17.79 -3.43
C SER A 269 30.54 -18.21 -2.16
N LYS A 270 30.06 -17.79 -1.00
CA LYS A 270 30.61 -18.19 0.30
C LYS A 270 30.46 -19.70 0.52
N ALA A 271 29.30 -20.27 0.24
CA ALA A 271 29.06 -21.70 0.38
C ALA A 271 29.97 -22.54 -0.52
N VAL A 272 30.28 -22.07 -1.73
CA VAL A 272 31.26 -22.72 -2.64
C VAL A 272 32.67 -22.68 -2.06
N GLN A 273 33.10 -21.52 -1.54
CA GLN A 273 34.43 -21.34 -0.93
C GLN A 273 34.62 -22.24 0.30
N GLU A 274 33.59 -22.34 1.14
CA GLU A 274 33.58 -23.14 2.36
C GLU A 274 33.32 -24.64 2.10
N LYS A 275 33.04 -25.04 0.85
CA LYS A 275 32.61 -26.40 0.47
C LYS A 275 31.44 -26.89 1.31
N ALA A 276 30.45 -26.01 1.51
CA ALA A 276 29.29 -26.25 2.35
C ALA A 276 28.26 -27.21 1.74
N PHE A 277 28.38 -27.57 0.45
CA PHE A 277 27.53 -28.53 -0.23
C PHE A 277 28.31 -29.38 -1.23
N GLU A 278 27.78 -30.56 -1.54
CA GLU A 278 28.26 -31.45 -2.58
C GLU A 278 27.11 -31.84 -3.53
N ILE A 279 27.42 -31.97 -4.80
CA ILE A 279 26.47 -32.41 -5.83
C ILE A 279 26.89 -33.82 -6.24
N TYR A 280 25.98 -34.80 -6.15
CA TYR A 280 26.20 -36.19 -6.45
C TYR A 280 25.58 -36.58 -7.81
#